data_fe103df3d781a997c6ace854cc9e85ff
#
_entry.id   fe103df3d781a997c6ace854cc9e85ff
#
_cell.length_a   1.000
_cell.length_b   1.000
_cell.length_c   1.000
_cell.angle_alpha   90.00
_cell.angle_beta   90.00
_cell.angle_gamma   90.00
#
_symmetry.space_group_name_H-M   'P 1'
#
loop_
_entity.id
_entity.type
_entity.pdbx_description
1 polymer ?
#
loop_
_entity_poly.entity_id
_entity_poly.type
_entity_poly.pdbx_seq_one_letter_code
_entity_poly.pdbx_strand_id
1 'polypeptide(L)'
;MTVIDEKGRLFGKINLFDFIIIILICILIAFGISKIVQRYFVKKSYDQYIIQLKAVNIEEQVAKSIKKDNPIVTATGAKFGEIITDPIIKQTEVYVVTSEGIIVPRTQPKLKDVYFSILVSVPKGSKTINYGNQTFKVGASGFIETYFGKYPISVLSIEKYNPAQEPPKTP
;
A
#
# COMPACT_ATOMS: atom_id res chain seq x y z
N MET A 1 -17.76 -12.07 61.77
CA MET A 1 -18.32 -10.99 60.88
C MET A 1 -18.85 -11.67 59.63
N THR A 2 -20.16 -11.72 59.49
CA THR A 2 -20.82 -12.28 58.30
C THR A 2 -20.75 -11.26 57.19
N VAL A 3 -20.14 -11.62 56.07
CA VAL A 3 -19.92 -10.78 54.89
C VAL A 3 -21.27 -10.40 54.23
N ILE A 4 -22.28 -11.26 54.39
CA ILE A 4 -23.62 -11.07 53.87
C ILE A 4 -24.60 -11.18 55.06
N ASP A 5 -25.49 -10.19 55.22
CA ASP A 5 -26.56 -10.22 56.23
C ASP A 5 -27.77 -11.02 55.75
N GLU A 6 -28.72 -11.31 56.67
CA GLU A 6 -29.96 -12.06 56.37
C GLU A 6 -30.84 -11.37 55.30
N LYS A 7 -30.58 -10.12 54.96
CA LYS A 7 -31.29 -9.32 53.94
C LYS A 7 -30.55 -9.25 52.62
N GLY A 8 -29.49 -10.05 52.45
CA GLY A 8 -28.69 -10.09 51.19
C GLY A 8 -27.86 -8.84 50.94
N ARG A 9 -27.42 -8.12 52.01
CA ARG A 9 -26.59 -6.93 51.90
C ARG A 9 -25.13 -7.26 52.23
N LEU A 10 -24.24 -6.88 51.34
CA LEU A 10 -22.78 -6.92 51.56
C LEU A 10 -22.39 -5.80 52.55
N PHE A 11 -21.69 -6.16 53.63
CA PHE A 11 -21.30 -5.25 54.70
C PHE A 11 -22.45 -4.40 55.28
N GLY A 12 -23.71 -4.89 55.21
CA GLY A 12 -24.90 -4.19 55.73
C GLY A 12 -25.35 -2.94 54.95
N LYS A 13 -24.67 -2.58 53.83
CA LYS A 13 -24.90 -1.32 53.08
C LYS A 13 -25.30 -1.51 51.64
N ILE A 14 -24.74 -2.48 50.91
CA ILE A 14 -24.94 -2.64 49.47
C ILE A 14 -25.68 -3.93 49.18
N ASN A 15 -26.76 -3.84 48.41
CA ASN A 15 -27.48 -5.05 48.00
C ASN A 15 -26.54 -5.90 47.10
N LEU A 16 -26.51 -7.21 47.37
CA LEU A 16 -25.70 -8.18 46.59
C LEU A 16 -26.00 -8.07 45.08
N PHE A 17 -27.28 -7.84 44.73
CA PHE A 17 -27.69 -7.68 43.33
C PHE A 17 -27.08 -6.46 42.67
N ASP A 18 -27.06 -5.29 43.36
CA ASP A 18 -26.49 -4.05 42.87
C ASP A 18 -24.97 -4.20 42.69
N PHE A 19 -24.32 -4.91 43.61
CA PHE A 19 -22.88 -5.19 43.51
C PHE A 19 -22.54 -6.03 42.29
N ILE A 20 -23.34 -7.08 41.99
CA ILE A 20 -23.15 -7.91 40.80
C ILE A 20 -23.32 -7.07 39.52
N ILE A 21 -24.32 -6.21 39.46
CA ILE A 21 -24.58 -5.31 38.33
C ILE A 21 -23.39 -4.36 38.12
N ILE A 22 -22.87 -3.76 39.17
CA ILE A 22 -21.72 -2.86 39.12
C ILE A 22 -20.48 -3.60 38.54
N ILE A 23 -20.19 -4.84 39.03
CA ILE A 23 -19.09 -5.65 38.49
C ILE A 23 -19.29 -5.91 37.00
N LEU A 24 -20.51 -6.29 36.59
CA LEU A 24 -20.80 -6.59 35.19
C LEU A 24 -20.60 -5.36 34.29
N ILE A 25 -21.01 -4.18 34.74
CA ILE A 25 -20.77 -2.91 34.05
C ILE A 25 -19.27 -2.61 33.94
N CYS A 26 -18.52 -2.80 35.05
CA CYS A 26 -17.05 -2.60 35.03
C CYS A 26 -16.36 -3.54 34.03
N ILE A 27 -16.77 -4.81 33.95
CA ILE A 27 -16.24 -5.79 32.97
C ILE A 27 -16.55 -5.34 31.55
N LEU A 28 -17.77 -4.88 31.26
CA LEU A 28 -18.14 -4.38 29.93
C LEU A 28 -17.32 -3.15 29.53
N ILE A 29 -17.13 -2.22 30.46
CA ILE A 29 -16.31 -1.01 30.22
C ILE A 29 -14.85 -1.41 29.97
N ALA A 30 -14.27 -2.29 30.78
CA ALA A 30 -12.89 -2.77 30.62
C ALA A 30 -12.71 -3.48 29.26
N PHE A 31 -13.70 -4.29 28.85
CA PHE A 31 -13.68 -4.96 27.55
C PHE A 31 -13.78 -3.95 26.39
N GLY A 32 -14.64 -2.94 26.51
CA GLY A 32 -14.75 -1.85 25.53
C GLY A 32 -13.45 -1.06 25.40
N ILE A 33 -12.83 -0.66 26.51
CA ILE A 33 -11.56 0.05 26.54
C ILE A 33 -10.44 -0.80 25.92
N SER A 34 -10.37 -2.09 26.25
CA SER A 34 -9.33 -2.97 25.69
C SER A 34 -9.40 -3.08 24.17
N LYS A 35 -10.62 -3.13 23.59
CA LYS A 35 -10.84 -3.12 22.13
C LYS A 35 -10.41 -1.80 21.47
N ILE A 36 -10.68 -0.69 22.14
CA ILE A 36 -10.28 0.65 21.67
C ILE A 36 -8.76 0.78 21.70
N VAL A 37 -8.13 0.41 22.83
CA VAL A 37 -6.67 0.43 22.98
C VAL A 37 -5.98 -0.43 21.93
N GLN A 38 -6.46 -1.66 21.67
CA GLN A 38 -5.92 -2.51 20.62
C GLN A 38 -6.01 -1.87 19.23
N ARG A 39 -7.08 -1.14 18.91
CA ARG A 39 -7.22 -0.46 17.62
C ARG A 39 -6.27 0.73 17.46
N TYR A 40 -6.06 1.52 18.50
CA TYR A 40 -5.29 2.76 18.44
C TYR A 40 -3.79 2.58 18.74
N PHE A 41 -3.43 1.60 19.60
CA PHE A 41 -2.06 1.44 20.07
C PHE A 41 -1.29 0.28 19.43
N VAL A 42 -1.94 -0.63 18.69
CA VAL A 42 -1.21 -1.60 17.89
C VAL A 42 -0.54 -0.86 16.74
N LYS A 43 0.73 -0.52 16.88
CA LYS A 43 1.57 -0.02 15.79
C LYS A 43 1.50 -1.06 14.66
N LYS A 44 0.78 -0.73 13.60
CA LYS A 44 0.78 -1.55 12.38
C LYS A 44 2.23 -1.60 11.89
N SER A 45 2.85 -2.75 11.97
CA SER A 45 4.16 -2.98 11.39
C SER A 45 3.99 -3.11 9.87
N TYR A 46 4.81 -2.39 9.12
CA TYR A 46 4.81 -2.43 7.66
C TYR A 46 6.16 -2.96 7.17
N ASP A 47 6.12 -3.80 6.16
CA ASP A 47 7.27 -4.11 5.33
C ASP A 47 7.30 -3.13 4.16
N GLN A 48 8.49 -2.68 3.78
CA GLN A 48 8.67 -1.80 2.63
C GLN A 48 9.20 -2.60 1.44
N TYR A 49 8.71 -2.25 0.26
CA TYR A 49 9.12 -2.87 -1.00
C TYR A 49 9.47 -1.80 -2.03
N ILE A 50 10.52 -2.07 -2.81
CA ILE A 50 10.85 -1.33 -4.01
C ILE A 50 10.25 -2.08 -5.18
N ILE A 51 9.47 -1.38 -6.00
CA ILE A 51 8.87 -1.94 -7.21
C ILE A 51 9.42 -1.15 -8.40
N GLN A 52 10.09 -1.83 -9.31
CA GLN A 52 10.50 -1.24 -10.59
C GLN A 52 9.35 -1.32 -11.58
N LEU A 53 9.01 -0.19 -12.15
CA LEU A 53 7.92 -0.02 -13.09
C LEU A 53 8.41 0.54 -14.41
N LYS A 54 7.74 0.12 -15.47
CA LYS A 54 7.84 0.71 -16.79
C LYS A 54 6.47 1.28 -17.16
N ALA A 55 6.32 2.60 -17.25
CA ALA A 55 5.16 3.19 -17.89
C ALA A 55 5.33 3.09 -19.40
N VAL A 56 4.33 2.60 -20.10
CA VAL A 56 4.43 2.20 -21.51
C VAL A 56 3.56 3.07 -22.42
N ASN A 57 4.08 3.38 -23.60
CA ASN A 57 3.34 4.07 -24.67
C ASN A 57 2.70 5.38 -24.23
N ILE A 58 3.42 6.22 -23.47
CA ILE A 58 2.92 7.52 -23.01
C ILE A 58 3.50 8.67 -23.85
N GLU A 59 2.72 9.73 -24.00
CA GLU A 59 3.16 10.94 -24.70
C GLU A 59 4.33 11.62 -23.98
N GLU A 60 5.20 12.30 -24.72
CA GLU A 60 6.40 12.91 -24.16
C GLU A 60 6.11 13.95 -23.05
N GLN A 61 5.03 14.74 -23.19
CA GLN A 61 4.64 15.70 -22.16
C GLN A 61 4.22 15.00 -20.87
N VAL A 62 3.47 13.91 -20.99
CA VAL A 62 3.05 13.07 -19.88
C VAL A 62 4.23 12.35 -19.24
N ALA A 63 5.19 11.87 -20.05
CA ALA A 63 6.43 11.27 -19.56
C ALA A 63 7.22 12.24 -18.66
N LYS A 64 7.31 13.52 -19.05
CA LYS A 64 7.99 14.58 -18.29
C LYS A 64 7.27 14.96 -16.97
N SER A 65 5.99 14.61 -16.81
CA SER A 65 5.25 14.85 -15.55
C SER A 65 5.57 13.83 -14.46
N ILE A 66 6.10 12.66 -14.83
CA ILE A 66 6.57 11.65 -13.89
C ILE A 66 7.92 12.13 -13.34
N LYS A 67 7.99 12.41 -12.04
CA LYS A 67 9.19 12.93 -11.38
C LYS A 67 9.45 12.17 -10.10
N LYS A 68 10.70 12.19 -9.67
CA LYS A 68 11.07 11.75 -8.33
C LYS A 68 10.25 12.49 -7.28
N ASP A 69 9.98 11.83 -6.16
CA ASP A 69 9.20 12.29 -5.02
C ASP A 69 7.70 12.52 -5.33
N ASN A 70 7.23 12.23 -6.55
CA ASN A 70 5.81 12.24 -6.85
C ASN A 70 5.10 11.10 -6.10
N PRO A 71 4.02 11.40 -5.36
CA PRO A 71 3.24 10.37 -4.69
C PRO A 71 2.42 9.57 -5.69
N ILE A 72 2.40 8.26 -5.49
CA ILE A 72 1.44 7.36 -6.13
C ILE A 72 0.20 7.33 -5.24
N VAL A 73 -0.95 7.61 -5.83
CA VAL A 73 -2.23 7.68 -5.11
C VAL A 73 -3.21 6.65 -5.65
N THR A 74 -4.08 6.17 -4.79
CA THR A 74 -5.19 5.31 -5.19
C THR A 74 -6.33 6.16 -5.79
N ALA A 75 -7.31 5.55 -6.43
CA ALA A 75 -8.50 6.23 -6.93
C ALA A 75 -9.27 7.02 -5.85
N THR A 76 -9.09 6.68 -4.58
CA THR A 76 -9.64 7.42 -3.42
C THR A 76 -8.76 8.56 -2.95
N GLY A 77 -7.62 8.82 -3.60
CA GLY A 77 -6.65 9.85 -3.22
C GLY A 77 -5.72 9.47 -2.07
N ALA A 78 -5.83 8.25 -1.53
CA ALA A 78 -4.93 7.80 -0.47
C ALA A 78 -3.52 7.51 -1.04
N LYS A 79 -2.47 7.95 -0.34
CA LYS A 79 -1.08 7.67 -0.71
C LYS A 79 -0.82 6.16 -0.62
N PHE A 80 -0.35 5.59 -1.72
CA PHE A 80 0.06 4.20 -1.81
C PHE A 80 1.57 4.04 -1.70
N GLY A 81 2.32 4.92 -2.34
CA GLY A 81 3.77 4.93 -2.36
C GLY A 81 4.31 6.24 -2.92
N GLU A 82 5.59 6.26 -3.24
CA GLU A 82 6.25 7.42 -3.88
C GLU A 82 7.32 6.97 -4.85
N ILE A 83 7.61 7.78 -5.86
CA ILE A 83 8.68 7.55 -6.82
C ILE A 83 10.01 7.92 -6.16
N ILE A 84 10.92 6.96 -6.07
CA ILE A 84 12.20 7.13 -5.34
C ILE A 84 13.41 7.33 -6.25
N THR A 85 13.27 7.06 -7.55
CA THR A 85 14.37 7.24 -8.54
C THR A 85 14.00 8.32 -9.53
N ASP A 86 15.03 8.95 -10.13
CA ASP A 86 14.84 9.81 -11.28
C ASP A 86 14.36 8.97 -12.47
N PRO A 87 13.23 9.34 -13.12
CA PRO A 87 12.70 8.56 -14.23
C PRO A 87 13.60 8.59 -15.46
N ILE A 88 13.84 7.43 -16.07
CA ILE A 88 14.57 7.31 -17.33
C ILE A 88 13.56 7.21 -18.47
N ILE A 89 13.58 8.19 -19.36
CA ILE A 89 12.69 8.28 -20.52
C ILE A 89 13.42 7.70 -21.73
N LYS A 90 12.86 6.63 -22.32
CA LYS A 90 13.34 6.02 -23.57
C LYS A 90 12.28 6.12 -24.66
N GLN A 91 12.67 6.06 -25.92
CA GLN A 91 11.69 5.93 -27.00
C GLN A 91 11.03 4.55 -26.95
N THR A 92 9.73 4.53 -27.22
CA THR A 92 9.01 3.25 -27.31
C THR A 92 9.42 2.51 -28.57
N GLU A 93 9.80 1.25 -28.42
CA GLU A 93 10.06 0.32 -29.51
C GLU A 93 8.84 -0.55 -29.77
N VAL A 94 8.46 -0.67 -31.02
CA VAL A 94 7.41 -1.58 -31.48
C VAL A 94 8.02 -2.55 -32.49
N TYR A 95 7.58 -3.79 -32.45
CA TYR A 95 8.00 -4.79 -33.43
C TYR A 95 7.01 -4.81 -34.58
N VAL A 96 7.53 -4.58 -35.80
CA VAL A 96 6.73 -4.54 -37.02
C VAL A 96 7.15 -5.72 -37.90
N VAL A 97 6.15 -6.43 -38.44
CA VAL A 97 6.40 -7.47 -39.44
C VAL A 97 6.51 -6.81 -40.80
N THR A 98 7.64 -7.00 -41.47
CA THR A 98 7.85 -6.53 -42.88
C THR A 98 7.03 -7.35 -43.86
N SER A 99 6.94 -6.88 -45.10
CA SER A 99 6.32 -7.62 -46.21
C SER A 99 6.94 -9.00 -46.48
N GLU A 100 8.17 -9.20 -46.04
CA GLU A 100 8.94 -10.43 -46.15
C GLU A 100 8.74 -11.36 -44.92
N GLY A 101 7.88 -11.00 -43.98
CA GLY A 101 7.62 -11.78 -42.76
C GLY A 101 8.68 -11.63 -41.67
N ILE A 102 9.65 -10.71 -41.83
CA ILE A 102 10.73 -10.46 -40.85
C ILE A 102 10.23 -9.51 -39.78
N ILE A 103 10.46 -9.83 -38.50
CA ILE A 103 10.15 -8.95 -37.37
C ILE A 103 11.31 -8.00 -37.14
N VAL A 104 11.07 -6.71 -37.29
CA VAL A 104 12.06 -5.66 -37.06
C VAL A 104 11.59 -4.67 -36.00
N PRO A 105 12.47 -4.23 -35.07
CA PRO A 105 12.14 -3.18 -34.12
C PRO A 105 12.04 -1.83 -34.84
N ARG A 106 11.04 -1.04 -34.54
CA ARG A 106 10.89 0.34 -34.97
C ARG A 106 10.56 1.23 -33.79
N THR A 107 11.18 2.39 -33.72
CA THR A 107 10.88 3.39 -32.70
C THR A 107 9.65 4.20 -33.08
N GLN A 108 8.78 4.44 -32.09
CA GLN A 108 7.67 5.38 -32.24
C GLN A 108 8.09 6.76 -31.73
N PRO A 109 8.22 7.77 -32.59
CA PRO A 109 8.79 9.07 -32.22
C PRO A 109 7.93 9.85 -31.22
N LYS A 110 6.59 9.64 -31.22
CA LYS A 110 5.66 10.36 -30.34
C LYS A 110 5.44 9.70 -28.98
N LEU A 111 5.79 8.42 -28.83
CA LEU A 111 5.55 7.66 -27.62
C LEU A 111 6.86 7.36 -26.89
N LYS A 112 6.78 7.39 -25.58
CA LYS A 112 7.91 7.16 -24.68
C LYS A 112 7.56 6.04 -23.68
N ASP A 113 8.57 5.30 -23.32
CA ASP A 113 8.57 4.40 -22.18
C ASP A 113 9.36 5.03 -21.05
N VAL A 114 8.81 5.02 -19.85
CA VAL A 114 9.43 5.64 -18.68
C VAL A 114 9.69 4.58 -17.61
N TYR A 115 10.93 4.46 -17.22
CA TYR A 115 11.38 3.52 -16.19
C TYR A 115 11.61 4.27 -14.88
N PHE A 116 11.06 3.78 -13.80
CA PHE A 116 11.23 4.36 -12.47
C PHE A 116 10.94 3.32 -11.38
N SER A 117 11.37 3.60 -10.16
CA SER A 117 11.12 2.76 -9.01
C SER A 117 10.23 3.49 -8.00
N ILE A 118 9.33 2.74 -7.38
CA ILE A 118 8.47 3.26 -6.32
C ILE A 118 8.75 2.53 -5.01
N LEU A 119 8.65 3.24 -3.91
CA LEU A 119 8.67 2.68 -2.56
C LEU A 119 7.24 2.57 -2.05
N VAL A 120 6.86 1.37 -1.64
CA VAL A 120 5.53 1.10 -1.09
C VAL A 120 5.63 0.46 0.30
N SER A 121 4.66 0.78 1.16
CA SER A 121 4.54 0.20 2.49
C SER A 121 3.36 -0.75 2.54
N VAL A 122 3.60 -2.00 2.89
CA VAL A 122 2.60 -3.07 2.91
C VAL A 122 2.49 -3.61 4.34
N PRO A 123 1.29 -3.86 4.88
CA PRO A 123 1.15 -4.44 6.20
C PRO A 123 1.96 -5.73 6.34
N LYS A 124 2.72 -5.86 7.44
CA LYS A 124 3.57 -7.02 7.68
C LYS A 124 2.76 -8.33 7.63
N GLY A 125 3.31 -9.32 6.92
CA GLY A 125 2.64 -10.60 6.71
C GLY A 125 1.66 -10.63 5.53
N SER A 126 1.47 -9.53 4.80
CA SER A 126 0.71 -9.55 3.56
C SER A 126 1.41 -10.41 2.51
N LYS A 127 0.65 -11.30 1.87
CA LYS A 127 1.17 -12.17 0.79
C LYS A 127 1.18 -11.49 -0.58
N THR A 128 0.53 -10.33 -0.71
CA THR A 128 0.34 -9.61 -1.97
C THR A 128 0.47 -8.11 -1.75
N ILE A 129 0.91 -7.42 -2.79
CA ILE A 129 0.93 -5.95 -2.84
C ILE A 129 -0.25 -5.52 -3.71
N ASN A 130 -1.29 -4.95 -3.08
CA ASN A 130 -2.50 -4.56 -3.77
C ASN A 130 -2.57 -3.04 -3.93
N TYR A 131 -2.89 -2.60 -5.13
CA TYR A 131 -3.13 -1.21 -5.50
C TYR A 131 -4.56 -1.09 -6.03
N GLY A 132 -5.49 -0.58 -5.21
CA GLY A 132 -6.91 -0.64 -5.53
C GLY A 132 -7.36 -2.09 -5.76
N ASN A 133 -7.91 -2.34 -6.94
CA ASN A 133 -8.36 -3.68 -7.36
C ASN A 133 -7.28 -4.48 -8.10
N GLN A 134 -6.06 -3.97 -8.21
CA GLN A 134 -4.96 -4.61 -8.91
C GLN A 134 -3.98 -5.21 -7.92
N THR A 135 -3.41 -6.36 -8.26
CA THR A 135 -2.31 -6.97 -7.51
C THR A 135 -1.02 -6.83 -8.29
N PHE A 136 0.00 -6.24 -7.68
CA PHE A 136 1.31 -6.14 -8.30
C PHE A 136 2.04 -7.47 -8.22
N LYS A 137 2.42 -7.97 -9.39
CA LYS A 137 3.25 -9.17 -9.58
C LYS A 137 4.24 -8.86 -10.70
N VAL A 138 5.43 -9.43 -10.65
CA VAL A 138 6.43 -9.32 -11.73
C VAL A 138 5.82 -9.80 -13.05
N GLY A 139 5.97 -9.01 -14.11
CA GLY A 139 5.38 -9.26 -15.42
C GLY A 139 3.91 -8.83 -15.56
N ALA A 140 3.23 -8.44 -14.49
CA ALA A 140 1.86 -7.95 -14.59
C ALA A 140 1.82 -6.54 -15.20
N SER A 141 0.78 -6.28 -16.00
CA SER A 141 0.44 -4.95 -16.50
C SER A 141 -0.75 -4.40 -15.74
N GLY A 142 -0.81 -3.08 -15.61
CA GLY A 142 -1.88 -2.39 -14.91
C GLY A 142 -1.80 -0.89 -15.09
N PHE A 143 -2.35 -0.16 -14.13
CA PHE A 143 -2.32 1.31 -14.11
C PHE A 143 -1.89 1.79 -12.74
N ILE A 144 -1.18 2.91 -12.71
CA ILE A 144 -0.95 3.70 -11.50
C ILE A 144 -1.46 5.11 -11.72
N GLU A 145 -1.76 5.78 -10.63
CA GLU A 145 -2.23 7.16 -10.62
C GLU A 145 -1.31 8.02 -9.76
N THR A 146 -1.03 9.22 -10.25
CA THR A 146 -0.44 10.32 -9.50
C THR A 146 -1.44 11.46 -9.48
N TYR A 147 -1.14 12.56 -8.80
CA TYR A 147 -1.97 13.76 -8.90
C TYR A 147 -2.03 14.36 -10.31
N PHE A 148 -1.11 13.99 -11.20
CA PHE A 148 -0.96 14.55 -12.53
C PHE A 148 -1.56 13.67 -13.64
N GLY A 149 -1.86 12.42 -13.35
CA GLY A 149 -2.42 11.53 -14.36
C GLY A 149 -2.42 10.05 -13.97
N LYS A 150 -3.01 9.28 -14.88
CA LYS A 150 -3.07 7.82 -14.82
C LYS A 150 -2.21 7.25 -15.94
N TYR A 151 -1.33 6.31 -15.58
CA TYR A 151 -0.33 5.76 -16.50
C TYR A 151 -0.47 4.25 -16.61
N PRO A 152 -0.49 3.68 -17.84
CA PRO A 152 -0.34 2.26 -18.03
C PRO A 152 1.07 1.82 -17.64
N ILE A 153 1.18 0.75 -16.86
CA ILE A 153 2.48 0.27 -16.38
C ILE A 153 2.64 -1.24 -16.56
N SER A 154 3.89 -1.65 -16.62
CA SER A 154 4.32 -3.05 -16.43
C SER A 154 5.24 -3.13 -15.24
N VAL A 155 5.08 -4.17 -14.41
CA VAL A 155 5.90 -4.43 -13.23
C VAL A 155 7.13 -5.23 -13.66
N LEU A 156 8.33 -4.67 -13.48
CA LEU A 156 9.59 -5.28 -13.88
C LEU A 156 10.19 -6.14 -12.76
N SER A 157 10.27 -5.59 -11.54
CA SER A 157 10.75 -6.31 -10.37
C SER A 157 10.06 -5.84 -9.09
N ILE A 158 10.09 -6.69 -8.07
CA ILE A 158 9.62 -6.39 -6.72
C ILE A 158 10.66 -6.92 -5.74
N GLU A 159 11.23 -6.03 -4.94
CA GLU A 159 12.26 -6.36 -3.97
C GLU A 159 11.90 -5.81 -2.59
N LYS A 160 12.22 -6.56 -1.54
CA LYS A 160 12.03 -6.04 -0.17
C LYS A 160 13.07 -4.95 0.09
N TYR A 161 12.60 -3.80 0.54
CA TYR A 161 13.49 -2.69 0.87
C TYR A 161 14.35 -3.02 2.08
N ASN A 162 15.66 -2.87 1.90
CA ASN A 162 16.63 -2.94 2.98
C ASN A 162 17.31 -1.57 3.11
N PRO A 163 17.14 -0.84 4.21
CA PRO A 163 17.74 0.50 4.37
C PRO A 163 19.27 0.51 4.34
N ALA A 164 19.93 -0.66 4.43
CA ALA A 164 21.38 -0.79 4.29
C ALA A 164 21.86 -0.92 2.84
N GLN A 165 20.95 -0.99 1.86
CA GLN A 165 21.25 -1.09 0.43
C GLN A 165 20.81 0.18 -0.29
N GLU A 166 21.66 0.70 -1.19
CA GLU A 166 21.21 1.75 -2.11
C GLU A 166 20.04 1.25 -2.97
N PRO A 167 19.07 2.13 -3.29
CA PRO A 167 17.98 1.75 -4.19
C PRO A 167 18.56 1.24 -5.52
N PRO A 168 17.99 0.17 -6.10
CA PRO A 168 18.47 -0.40 -7.34
C PRO A 168 18.47 0.67 -8.45
N LYS A 169 19.59 0.76 -9.16
CA LYS A 169 19.67 1.65 -10.33
C LYS A 169 18.65 1.19 -11.36
N THR A 170 17.87 2.13 -11.86
CA THR A 170 16.89 1.87 -12.93
C THR A 170 17.62 1.35 -14.17
N PRO A 171 17.14 0.33 -14.87
CA PRO A 171 17.81 -0.28 -16.04
C PRO A 171 17.87 0.65 -17.24
#